data_dd6493b10e3cfdf5d6ffebb7ad63caae
#
_entry.id   dd6493b10e3cfdf5d6ffebb7ad63caae
#
_cell.length_a   1.000
_cell.length_b   1.000
_cell.length_c   1.000
_cell.angle_alpha   90.00
_cell.angle_beta   90.00
_cell.angle_gamma   90.00
#
_symmetry.space_group_name_H-M   'P 1'
#
loop_
_entity.id
_entity.type
_entity.pdbx_description
1 polymer ?
#
loop_
_entity_poly.entity_id
_entity_poly.type
_entity_poly.pdbx_seq_one_letter_code
_entity_poly.pdbx_strand_id
1 'polypeptide(L)'
;MTKAELDSIKILPLEDSWYRRVKEKLDGIAKPLDGLGKFEHLIAQIGAIEKTTRISIQKKAVLVMCADNGVVEEQVSQSGKEVTLAVAKAMGVNNSSVGKMAAVAGVDVIPVDIGIDTDEVIPGVLPRKVAKGTKNFAKEPAMTEEEVLKAIETGIQLVQQCHRDGYEILATGEMGIGNTTTSTAVAAALLDLEVEQVTGKGAGLTDEALKRKCRVIEEAIEKYSLRDADAFTILKTVGGLDIAGLTGVFIGAAIEQIPVVIDGVISAVAALLAETLCKGAVNYMIPSHKSRELAETAIMKNLHLDPVLDADMALGEGTGAVMMMSLLDVALGVYLQGASFANFEIEQYKRYEE
;
A
#
# COMPACT_ATOMS: atom_id res chain seq x y z
N MET A 1 5.19 -3.81 20.28
CA MET A 1 5.06 -2.39 20.71
C MET A 1 3.81 -2.18 21.54
N THR A 2 3.73 -1.10 22.31
CA THR A 2 2.53 -0.67 23.04
C THR A 2 1.78 0.42 22.25
N LYS A 3 0.51 0.67 22.61
CA LYS A 3 -0.27 1.77 21.99
C LYS A 3 0.41 3.13 22.23
N ALA A 4 0.94 3.36 23.43
CA ALA A 4 1.66 4.60 23.76
C ALA A 4 2.94 4.79 22.93
N GLU A 5 3.66 3.72 22.61
CA GLU A 5 4.81 3.78 21.69
C GLU A 5 4.36 4.11 20.27
N LEU A 6 3.27 3.50 19.78
CA LEU A 6 2.70 3.83 18.46
C LEU A 6 2.31 5.32 18.41
N ASP A 7 1.59 5.82 19.40
CA ASP A 7 1.13 7.21 19.48
C ASP A 7 2.29 8.22 19.64
N SER A 8 3.47 7.76 20.07
CA SER A 8 4.66 8.61 20.22
C SER A 8 5.50 8.73 18.95
N ILE A 9 5.19 7.94 17.91
CA ILE A 9 5.95 7.98 16.65
C ILE A 9 5.78 9.36 15.99
N LYS A 10 6.91 9.96 15.63
CA LYS A 10 6.96 11.23 14.91
C LYS A 10 7.62 11.02 13.56
N ILE A 11 6.89 11.32 12.51
CA ILE A 11 7.42 11.27 11.15
C ILE A 11 8.12 12.59 10.83
N LEU A 12 9.33 12.50 10.29
CA LEU A 12 10.08 13.67 9.87
C LEU A 12 9.48 14.24 8.58
N PRO A 13 9.28 15.58 8.48
CA PRO A 13 8.85 16.17 7.23
C PRO A 13 9.96 16.07 6.17
N LEU A 14 9.58 15.99 4.91
CA LEU A 14 10.53 16.08 3.82
C LEU A 14 11.10 17.51 3.72
N GLU A 15 12.40 17.60 3.40
CA GLU A 15 13.05 18.88 3.18
C GLU A 15 12.79 19.37 1.75
N ASP A 16 12.01 20.44 1.60
CA ASP A 16 11.64 21.03 0.31
C ASP A 16 12.86 21.45 -0.55
N SER A 17 14.00 21.72 0.09
CA SER A 17 15.25 22.02 -0.60
C SER A 17 15.72 20.90 -1.53
N TRP A 18 15.54 19.62 -1.15
CA TRP A 18 15.91 18.49 -2.00
C TRP A 18 14.94 18.30 -3.16
N TYR A 19 13.64 18.45 -2.90
CA TYR A 19 12.63 18.44 -3.95
C TYR A 19 12.94 19.47 -5.04
N ARG A 20 13.22 20.72 -4.66
CA ARG A 20 13.58 21.81 -5.60
C ARG A 20 14.83 21.50 -6.40
N ARG A 21 15.91 21.01 -5.76
CA ARG A 21 17.16 20.64 -6.44
C ARG A 21 16.94 19.57 -7.51
N VAL A 22 16.09 18.58 -7.25
CA VAL A 22 15.74 17.54 -8.22
C VAL A 22 14.93 18.14 -9.37
N LYS A 23 13.96 19.04 -9.08
CA LYS A 23 13.20 19.74 -10.11
C LYS A 23 14.09 20.64 -10.97
N GLU A 24 15.01 21.38 -10.37
CA GLU A 24 16.00 22.19 -11.11
C GLU A 24 16.86 21.34 -12.06
N LYS A 25 17.28 20.14 -11.63
CA LYS A 25 18.00 19.20 -12.48
C LYS A 25 17.12 18.68 -13.63
N LEU A 26 15.85 18.36 -13.38
CA LEU A 26 14.87 17.97 -14.41
C LEU A 26 14.65 19.07 -15.45
N ASP A 27 14.55 20.33 -15.01
CA ASP A 27 14.39 21.50 -15.87
C ASP A 27 15.65 21.80 -16.70
N GLY A 28 16.82 21.35 -16.25
CA GLY A 28 18.08 21.44 -17.01
C GLY A 28 18.25 20.42 -18.12
N ILE A 29 17.39 19.38 -18.18
CA ILE A 29 17.38 18.38 -19.26
C ILE A 29 16.67 18.97 -20.48
N ALA A 30 17.23 18.73 -21.67
CA ALA A 30 16.70 19.24 -22.94
C ALA A 30 15.38 18.55 -23.33
N LYS A 31 14.31 18.90 -22.65
CA LYS A 31 12.94 18.45 -22.81
C LYS A 31 11.96 19.58 -22.49
N PRO A 32 10.68 19.50 -22.89
CA PRO A 32 9.66 20.41 -22.38
C PRO A 32 9.60 20.42 -20.85
N LEU A 33 9.38 21.60 -20.25
CA LEU A 33 9.15 21.69 -18.81
C LEU A 33 7.97 20.80 -18.42
N ASP A 34 8.12 20.07 -17.33
CA ASP A 34 7.14 19.08 -16.82
C ASP A 34 6.70 18.02 -17.86
N GLY A 35 7.52 17.78 -18.89
CA GLY A 35 7.20 16.89 -19.99
C GLY A 35 7.02 15.42 -19.62
N LEU A 36 7.50 14.97 -18.45
CA LEU A 36 7.22 13.65 -17.89
C LEU A 36 6.00 13.65 -16.95
N GLY A 37 5.30 14.79 -16.81
CA GLY A 37 4.09 14.91 -16.02
C GLY A 37 4.27 14.48 -14.56
N LYS A 38 3.39 13.60 -14.05
CA LYS A 38 3.41 13.11 -12.67
C LYS A 38 4.75 12.50 -12.25
N PHE A 39 5.48 11.88 -13.18
CA PHE A 39 6.77 11.26 -12.86
C PHE A 39 7.82 12.26 -12.39
N GLU A 40 7.79 13.51 -12.85
CA GLU A 40 8.73 14.52 -12.37
C GLU A 40 8.52 14.87 -10.90
N HIS A 41 7.26 14.90 -10.46
CA HIS A 41 6.92 15.10 -9.05
C HIS A 41 7.34 13.90 -8.21
N LEU A 42 7.10 12.68 -8.69
CA LEU A 42 7.48 11.45 -7.98
C LEU A 42 9.00 11.31 -7.87
N ILE A 43 9.75 11.62 -8.94
CA ILE A 43 11.21 11.61 -8.92
C ILE A 43 11.73 12.66 -7.92
N ALA A 44 11.14 13.86 -7.89
CA ALA A 44 11.51 14.89 -6.94
C ALA A 44 11.17 14.50 -5.50
N GLN A 45 10.04 13.83 -5.28
CA GLN A 45 9.66 13.27 -3.99
C GLN A 45 10.67 12.21 -3.52
N ILE A 46 11.04 11.25 -4.38
CA ILE A 46 12.04 10.22 -4.07
C ILE A 46 13.37 10.89 -3.69
N GLY A 47 13.83 11.87 -4.46
CA GLY A 47 15.05 12.61 -4.12
C GLY A 47 14.97 13.39 -2.82
N ALA A 48 13.78 13.87 -2.43
CA ALA A 48 13.56 14.49 -1.13
C ALA A 48 13.57 13.47 0.02
N ILE A 49 13.01 12.29 -0.20
CA ILE A 49 13.05 11.17 0.76
C ILE A 49 14.49 10.72 1.00
N GLU A 50 15.24 10.47 -0.07
CA GLU A 50 16.64 10.01 -0.02
C GLU A 50 17.65 11.13 0.31
N LYS A 51 17.20 12.39 0.35
CA LYS A 51 18.06 13.57 0.54
C LYS A 51 19.23 13.64 -0.46
N THR A 52 18.95 13.37 -1.72
CA THR A 52 19.95 13.32 -2.79
C THR A 52 19.40 13.74 -4.15
N THR A 53 20.28 14.20 -5.03
CA THR A 53 20.01 14.35 -6.47
C THR A 53 20.57 13.18 -7.29
N ARG A 54 21.18 12.18 -6.64
CA ARG A 54 21.69 10.93 -7.26
C ARG A 54 20.76 9.79 -6.88
N ILE A 55 19.52 9.89 -7.34
CA ILE A 55 18.44 8.94 -7.01
C ILE A 55 18.76 7.56 -7.54
N SER A 56 18.55 6.54 -6.70
CA SER A 56 18.66 5.13 -7.04
C SER A 56 17.47 4.35 -6.50
N ILE A 57 16.86 3.53 -7.34
CA ILE A 57 15.82 2.56 -6.96
C ILE A 57 16.15 1.17 -7.56
N GLN A 58 17.43 0.81 -7.60
CA GLN A 58 17.86 -0.42 -8.26
C GLN A 58 17.45 -1.67 -7.48
N LYS A 59 17.56 -1.64 -6.16
CA LYS A 59 17.17 -2.76 -5.31
C LYS A 59 15.75 -2.56 -4.79
N LYS A 60 14.82 -3.32 -5.35
CA LYS A 60 13.37 -3.19 -5.16
C LYS A 60 12.77 -4.44 -4.53
N ALA A 61 11.82 -4.27 -3.63
CA ALA A 61 11.01 -5.39 -3.12
C ALA A 61 9.53 -5.04 -3.00
N VAL A 62 8.69 -6.07 -3.13
CA VAL A 62 7.28 -6.02 -2.76
C VAL A 62 7.04 -6.90 -1.52
N LEU A 63 6.54 -6.29 -0.44
CA LEU A 63 6.13 -6.95 0.79
C LEU A 63 4.67 -7.37 0.65
N VAL A 64 4.39 -8.68 0.63
CA VAL A 64 3.03 -9.20 0.43
C VAL A 64 2.52 -9.81 1.74
N MET A 65 1.61 -9.13 2.42
CA MET A 65 1.01 -9.61 3.67
C MET A 65 -0.10 -10.63 3.39
N CYS A 66 0.07 -11.86 3.91
CA CYS A 66 -0.88 -12.96 3.70
C CYS A 66 -1.61 -13.27 5.01
N ALA A 67 -2.95 -13.14 5.02
CA ALA A 67 -3.78 -13.43 6.19
C ALA A 67 -5.19 -13.84 5.82
N ASP A 68 -5.82 -14.67 6.63
CA ASP A 68 -7.23 -15.02 6.51
C ASP A 68 -8.12 -14.04 7.29
N ASN A 69 -9.30 -13.76 6.76
CA ASN A 69 -10.29 -12.85 7.33
C ASN A 69 -11.55 -13.63 7.75
N GLY A 70 -11.89 -13.60 9.02
CA GLY A 70 -13.01 -14.36 9.59
C GLY A 70 -14.38 -13.98 9.02
N VAL A 71 -14.54 -12.78 8.48
CA VAL A 71 -15.78 -12.33 7.83
C VAL A 71 -16.17 -13.16 6.61
N VAL A 72 -15.29 -13.98 6.06
CA VAL A 72 -15.59 -14.92 4.97
C VAL A 72 -16.72 -15.88 5.36
N GLU A 73 -16.90 -16.18 6.65
CA GLU A 73 -18.03 -16.96 7.16
C GLU A 73 -19.39 -16.40 6.76
N GLU A 74 -19.49 -15.08 6.53
CA GLU A 74 -20.72 -14.39 6.11
C GLU A 74 -20.97 -14.51 4.59
N GLN A 75 -20.21 -15.35 3.88
CA GLN A 75 -20.35 -15.60 2.44
C GLN A 75 -20.23 -14.30 1.60
N VAL A 76 -19.28 -13.44 1.97
CA VAL A 76 -18.97 -12.16 1.31
C VAL A 76 -17.88 -12.28 0.24
N SER A 77 -17.45 -13.50 -0.07
CA SER A 77 -16.49 -13.84 -1.13
C SER A 77 -16.97 -15.04 -1.92
N GLN A 78 -16.55 -15.17 -3.18
CA GLN A 78 -16.80 -16.36 -4.01
C GLN A 78 -15.92 -17.57 -3.58
N SER A 79 -14.74 -17.28 -3.02
CA SER A 79 -13.76 -18.28 -2.63
C SER A 79 -13.68 -18.38 -1.11
N GLY A 80 -13.30 -19.53 -0.62
CA GLY A 80 -12.98 -19.74 0.79
C GLY A 80 -11.51 -19.44 1.10
N LYS A 81 -11.16 -19.52 2.38
CA LYS A 81 -9.82 -19.25 2.91
C LYS A 81 -8.72 -20.17 2.34
N GLU A 82 -9.07 -21.33 1.78
CA GLU A 82 -8.11 -22.23 1.13
C GLU A 82 -7.33 -21.57 -0.01
N VAL A 83 -7.90 -20.54 -0.65
CA VAL A 83 -7.24 -19.79 -1.73
C VAL A 83 -6.11 -18.95 -1.19
N THR A 84 -6.25 -18.33 0.00
CA THR A 84 -5.17 -17.59 0.66
C THR A 84 -3.91 -18.44 0.80
N LEU A 85 -4.05 -19.64 1.35
CA LEU A 85 -2.94 -20.58 1.52
C LEU A 85 -2.34 -21.01 0.18
N ALA A 86 -3.19 -21.33 -0.81
CA ALA A 86 -2.73 -21.78 -2.12
C ALA A 86 -1.91 -20.72 -2.85
N VAL A 87 -2.35 -19.46 -2.82
CA VAL A 87 -1.65 -18.35 -3.45
C VAL A 87 -0.36 -18.00 -2.69
N ALA A 88 -0.38 -18.02 -1.34
CA ALA A 88 0.83 -17.83 -0.55
C ALA A 88 1.90 -18.87 -0.87
N LYS A 89 1.52 -20.17 -1.03
CA LYS A 89 2.43 -21.23 -1.50
C LYS A 89 2.99 -20.92 -2.89
N ALA A 90 2.15 -20.46 -3.81
CA ALA A 90 2.60 -20.09 -5.15
C ALA A 90 3.58 -18.91 -5.12
N MET A 91 3.37 -17.91 -4.25
CA MET A 91 4.30 -16.80 -4.03
C MET A 91 5.65 -17.29 -3.51
N GLY A 92 5.66 -18.20 -2.54
CA GLY A 92 6.89 -18.76 -1.96
C GLY A 92 7.82 -19.44 -2.97
N VAL A 93 7.28 -19.85 -4.13
CA VAL A 93 8.06 -20.46 -5.22
C VAL A 93 8.05 -19.61 -6.50
N ASN A 94 7.74 -18.32 -6.41
CA ASN A 94 7.67 -17.37 -7.52
C ASN A 94 6.73 -17.83 -8.66
N ASN A 95 5.65 -18.51 -8.34
CA ASN A 95 4.67 -19.02 -9.31
C ASN A 95 3.28 -18.34 -9.20
N SER A 96 3.19 -17.22 -8.48
CA SER A 96 2.01 -16.35 -8.44
C SER A 96 2.05 -15.29 -9.53
N SER A 97 0.98 -14.51 -9.66
CA SER A 97 0.90 -13.39 -10.62
C SER A 97 1.98 -12.36 -10.34
N VAL A 98 2.09 -11.90 -9.08
CA VAL A 98 3.14 -10.95 -8.70
C VAL A 98 4.54 -11.54 -8.92
N GLY A 99 4.76 -12.83 -8.64
CA GLY A 99 6.04 -13.48 -8.86
C GLY A 99 6.49 -13.42 -10.33
N LYS A 100 5.56 -13.62 -11.29
CA LYS A 100 5.87 -13.51 -12.71
C LYS A 100 6.15 -12.08 -13.15
N MET A 101 5.36 -11.11 -12.68
CA MET A 101 5.55 -9.71 -13.00
C MET A 101 6.84 -9.15 -12.37
N ALA A 102 7.10 -9.49 -11.12
CA ALA A 102 8.29 -9.07 -10.38
C ALA A 102 9.58 -9.59 -11.03
N ALA A 103 9.59 -10.82 -11.54
CA ALA A 103 10.72 -11.38 -12.28
C ALA A 103 11.07 -10.56 -13.54
N VAL A 104 10.07 -10.00 -14.24
CA VAL A 104 10.28 -9.11 -15.39
C VAL A 104 10.75 -7.73 -14.95
N ALA A 105 10.22 -7.22 -13.83
CA ALA A 105 10.50 -5.90 -13.31
C ALA A 105 11.79 -5.79 -12.48
N GLY A 106 12.46 -6.90 -12.21
CA GLY A 106 13.63 -6.94 -11.32
C GLY A 106 13.28 -6.54 -9.88
N VAL A 107 12.14 -7.03 -9.37
CA VAL A 107 11.62 -6.78 -8.02
C VAL A 107 11.64 -8.09 -7.23
N ASP A 108 12.15 -8.07 -6.00
CA ASP A 108 12.09 -9.22 -5.11
C ASP A 108 10.69 -9.31 -4.48
N VAL A 109 10.10 -10.52 -4.49
CA VAL A 109 8.82 -10.78 -3.81
C VAL A 109 9.10 -11.34 -2.43
N ILE A 110 8.60 -10.68 -1.40
CA ILE A 110 8.75 -11.07 0.00
C ILE A 110 7.35 -11.38 0.57
N PRO A 111 6.82 -12.60 0.38
CA PRO A 111 5.55 -12.98 0.97
C PRO A 111 5.71 -13.25 2.46
N VAL A 112 4.74 -12.79 3.25
CA VAL A 112 4.77 -12.82 4.71
C VAL A 112 3.50 -13.48 5.23
N ASP A 113 3.61 -14.61 5.90
CA ASP A 113 2.51 -15.18 6.67
C ASP A 113 2.35 -14.40 7.96
N ILE A 114 1.43 -13.44 7.94
CA ILE A 114 1.08 -12.63 9.11
C ILE A 114 -0.16 -13.17 9.82
N GLY A 115 -0.95 -14.01 9.12
CA GLY A 115 -2.18 -14.52 9.71
C GLY A 115 -2.94 -15.56 8.88
N ILE A 116 -2.26 -16.45 8.16
CA ILE A 116 -2.93 -17.56 7.47
C ILE A 116 -3.37 -18.59 8.50
N ASP A 117 -4.60 -19.08 8.42
CA ASP A 117 -5.17 -20.11 9.32
C ASP A 117 -4.64 -21.52 8.96
N THR A 118 -3.36 -21.71 9.22
CA THR A 118 -2.67 -22.99 9.04
C THR A 118 -1.56 -23.16 10.07
N ASP A 119 -1.22 -24.41 10.40
CA ASP A 119 -0.03 -24.78 11.16
C ASP A 119 1.17 -25.11 10.24
N GLU A 120 0.93 -25.14 8.94
CA GLU A 120 1.94 -25.47 7.95
C GLU A 120 2.99 -24.36 7.82
N VAL A 121 4.27 -24.72 7.82
CA VAL A 121 5.36 -23.82 7.43
C VAL A 121 5.44 -23.78 5.91
N ILE A 122 5.20 -22.62 5.33
CA ILE A 122 5.13 -22.44 3.87
C ILE A 122 6.53 -22.10 3.34
N PRO A 123 7.15 -22.97 2.52
CA PRO A 123 8.47 -22.67 1.95
C PRO A 123 8.49 -21.37 1.15
N GLY A 124 9.51 -20.54 1.38
CA GLY A 124 9.68 -19.25 0.70
C GLY A 124 8.76 -18.13 1.20
N VAL A 125 7.92 -18.37 2.20
CA VAL A 125 7.09 -17.36 2.86
C VAL A 125 7.66 -17.08 4.25
N LEU A 126 7.85 -15.80 4.60
CA LEU A 126 8.38 -15.41 5.90
C LEU A 126 7.37 -15.70 7.02
N PRO A 127 7.71 -16.51 8.03
CA PRO A 127 6.81 -16.83 9.13
C PRO A 127 6.80 -15.68 10.15
N ARG A 128 5.77 -14.84 10.09
CA ARG A 128 5.53 -13.72 10.99
C ARG A 128 4.11 -13.74 11.57
N LYS A 129 3.56 -14.93 11.71
CA LYS A 129 2.18 -15.14 12.14
C LYS A 129 1.88 -14.49 13.48
N VAL A 130 0.87 -13.61 13.48
CA VAL A 130 0.31 -12.95 14.66
C VAL A 130 -0.79 -13.79 15.28
N ALA A 131 -1.74 -14.23 14.43
CA ALA A 131 -2.84 -15.13 14.80
C ALA A 131 -3.20 -16.02 13.60
N LYS A 132 -4.08 -17.01 13.79
CA LYS A 132 -4.64 -17.85 12.73
C LYS A 132 -5.91 -17.20 12.16
N GLY A 133 -5.73 -16.18 11.30
CA GLY A 133 -6.81 -15.35 10.79
C GLY A 133 -7.39 -14.40 11.84
N THR A 134 -8.29 -13.54 11.39
CA THR A 134 -9.08 -12.69 12.29
C THR A 134 -10.34 -13.40 12.75
N LYS A 135 -11.00 -12.82 13.76
CA LYS A 135 -12.38 -13.17 14.10
C LYS A 135 -13.35 -12.59 13.04
N ASN A 136 -14.56 -13.10 13.05
CA ASN A 136 -15.65 -12.59 12.22
C ASN A 136 -16.23 -11.33 12.85
N PHE A 137 -15.97 -10.17 12.26
CA PHE A 137 -16.40 -8.88 12.81
C PHE A 137 -17.92 -8.70 12.85
N ALA A 138 -18.70 -9.48 12.10
CA ALA A 138 -20.15 -9.50 12.27
C ALA A 138 -20.58 -10.01 13.66
N LYS A 139 -19.75 -10.86 14.29
CA LYS A 139 -20.02 -11.48 15.58
C LYS A 139 -19.29 -10.80 16.74
N GLU A 140 -18.00 -10.58 16.61
CA GLU A 140 -17.11 -9.98 17.61
C GLU A 140 -16.00 -9.17 16.90
N PRO A 141 -15.27 -8.25 17.57
CA PRO A 141 -14.17 -7.50 16.97
C PRO A 141 -13.17 -8.43 16.27
N ALA A 142 -12.70 -8.03 15.08
CA ALA A 142 -11.82 -8.83 14.24
C ALA A 142 -10.50 -9.22 14.92
N MET A 143 -9.94 -8.32 15.72
CA MET A 143 -8.64 -8.50 16.37
C MET A 143 -8.67 -7.97 17.81
N THR A 144 -7.77 -8.45 18.64
CA THR A 144 -7.44 -7.83 19.93
C THR A 144 -6.47 -6.67 19.73
N GLU A 145 -6.34 -5.81 20.73
CA GLU A 145 -5.35 -4.72 20.72
C GLU A 145 -3.92 -5.24 20.53
N GLU A 146 -3.58 -6.34 21.22
CA GLU A 146 -2.26 -6.97 21.12
C GLU A 146 -1.96 -7.47 19.71
N GLU A 147 -2.95 -8.10 19.04
CA GLU A 147 -2.81 -8.58 17.67
C GLU A 147 -2.58 -7.42 16.69
N VAL A 148 -3.32 -6.32 16.80
CA VAL A 148 -3.14 -5.13 15.95
C VAL A 148 -1.74 -4.54 16.14
N LEU A 149 -1.34 -4.31 17.40
CA LEU A 149 -0.03 -3.74 17.71
C LEU A 149 1.12 -4.62 17.22
N LYS A 150 0.99 -5.94 17.37
CA LYS A 150 1.99 -6.91 16.89
C LYS A 150 2.06 -6.95 15.37
N ALA A 151 0.92 -6.85 14.67
CA ALA A 151 0.89 -6.81 13.20
C ALA A 151 1.55 -5.53 12.67
N ILE A 152 1.23 -4.36 13.24
CA ILE A 152 1.87 -3.07 12.89
C ILE A 152 3.39 -3.15 13.16
N GLU A 153 3.80 -3.62 14.34
CA GLU A 153 5.21 -3.79 14.69
C GLU A 153 5.94 -4.71 13.71
N THR A 154 5.29 -5.79 13.28
CA THR A 154 5.84 -6.71 12.28
C THR A 154 6.10 -5.98 10.95
N GLY A 155 5.17 -5.16 10.47
CA GLY A 155 5.36 -4.34 9.27
C GLY A 155 6.53 -3.37 9.39
N ILE A 156 6.64 -2.65 10.51
CA ILE A 156 7.76 -1.74 10.78
C ILE A 156 9.09 -2.49 10.77
N GLN A 157 9.18 -3.62 11.48
CA GLN A 157 10.40 -4.43 11.55
C GLN A 157 10.83 -4.99 10.20
N LEU A 158 9.88 -5.37 9.34
CA LEU A 158 10.17 -5.83 7.97
C LEU A 158 10.79 -4.72 7.13
N VAL A 159 10.28 -3.50 7.21
CA VAL A 159 10.88 -2.35 6.52
C VAL A 159 12.29 -2.08 7.03
N GLN A 160 12.49 -2.09 8.34
CA GLN A 160 13.81 -1.93 8.95
C GLN A 160 14.79 -3.00 8.47
N GLN A 161 14.33 -4.24 8.30
CA GLN A 161 15.15 -5.30 7.75
C GLN A 161 15.48 -5.04 6.27
N CYS A 162 14.48 -4.68 5.45
CA CYS A 162 14.69 -4.34 4.04
C CYS A 162 15.69 -3.18 3.87
N HIS A 163 15.57 -2.13 4.70
CA HIS A 163 16.50 -1.01 4.67
C HIS A 163 17.94 -1.46 5.00
N ARG A 164 18.13 -2.26 6.05
CA ARG A 164 19.46 -2.85 6.36
C ARG A 164 20.01 -3.74 5.25
N ASP A 165 19.14 -4.43 4.53
CA ASP A 165 19.50 -5.29 3.39
C ASP A 165 19.77 -4.48 2.12
N GLY A 166 19.63 -3.14 2.17
CA GLY A 166 19.95 -2.21 1.10
C GLY A 166 18.84 -2.06 0.04
N TYR A 167 17.59 -2.38 0.35
CA TYR A 167 16.47 -2.03 -0.53
C TYR A 167 16.27 -0.51 -0.54
N GLU A 168 16.10 0.04 -1.73
CA GLU A 168 16.03 1.48 -1.99
C GLU A 168 14.59 1.97 -2.18
N ILE A 169 13.71 1.08 -2.59
CA ILE A 169 12.26 1.32 -2.72
C ILE A 169 11.49 0.05 -2.39
N LEU A 170 10.37 0.20 -1.70
CA LEU A 170 9.47 -0.89 -1.36
C LEU A 170 8.11 -0.73 -2.04
N ALA A 171 7.42 -1.84 -2.21
CA ALA A 171 6.01 -1.87 -2.60
C ALA A 171 5.21 -2.69 -1.59
N THR A 172 3.93 -2.40 -1.53
CA THR A 172 2.96 -3.16 -0.74
C THR A 172 2.17 -4.10 -1.64
N GLY A 173 1.83 -5.26 -1.10
CA GLY A 173 0.93 -6.23 -1.69
C GLY A 173 0.20 -7.00 -0.58
N GLU A 174 -0.81 -7.74 -0.94
CA GLU A 174 -1.60 -8.50 0.01
C GLU A 174 -2.14 -9.79 -0.61
N MET A 175 -2.47 -10.74 0.24
CA MET A 175 -3.25 -11.91 -0.10
C MET A 175 -4.12 -12.33 1.09
N GLY A 176 -5.43 -12.11 0.96
CA GLY A 176 -6.37 -12.45 2.03
C GLY A 176 -7.80 -12.49 1.54
N ILE A 177 -8.36 -13.69 1.38
CA ILE A 177 -9.77 -13.80 0.97
C ILE A 177 -10.65 -13.10 2.01
N GLY A 178 -11.55 -12.22 1.54
CA GLY A 178 -12.42 -11.39 2.38
C GLY A 178 -11.87 -10.00 2.69
N ASN A 179 -10.62 -9.70 2.37
CA ASN A 179 -10.01 -8.40 2.71
C ASN A 179 -10.59 -7.19 1.96
N THR A 180 -11.24 -7.37 0.82
CA THR A 180 -12.03 -6.29 0.20
C THR A 180 -13.23 -5.89 1.07
N THR A 181 -13.77 -6.82 1.88
CA THR A 181 -14.85 -6.52 2.83
C THR A 181 -14.33 -5.76 4.04
N THR A 182 -13.21 -6.21 4.64
CA THR A 182 -12.57 -5.49 5.76
C THR A 182 -12.09 -4.11 5.32
N SER A 183 -11.49 -3.99 4.13
CA SER A 183 -11.04 -2.70 3.58
C SER A 183 -12.20 -1.73 3.37
N THR A 184 -13.31 -2.19 2.80
CA THR A 184 -14.49 -1.33 2.63
C THR A 184 -15.06 -0.89 3.98
N ALA A 185 -15.13 -1.79 4.98
CA ALA A 185 -15.60 -1.47 6.32
C ALA A 185 -14.73 -0.40 6.99
N VAL A 186 -13.40 -0.55 6.93
CA VAL A 186 -12.45 0.43 7.46
C VAL A 186 -12.57 1.77 6.73
N ALA A 187 -12.60 1.78 5.40
CA ALA A 187 -12.69 3.01 4.61
C ALA A 187 -14.03 3.76 4.86
N ALA A 188 -15.14 3.03 4.88
CA ALA A 188 -16.47 3.61 5.13
C ALA A 188 -16.55 4.25 6.52
N ALA A 189 -16.01 3.59 7.55
CA ALA A 189 -15.99 4.13 8.91
C ALA A 189 -15.04 5.33 9.04
N LEU A 190 -13.80 5.27 8.49
CA LEU A 190 -12.81 6.34 8.61
C LEU A 190 -13.18 7.61 7.85
N LEU A 191 -13.84 7.48 6.71
CA LEU A 191 -14.14 8.60 5.81
C LEU A 191 -15.62 9.01 5.84
N ASP A 192 -16.42 8.40 6.72
CA ASP A 192 -17.88 8.61 6.85
C ASP A 192 -18.60 8.47 5.50
N LEU A 193 -18.34 7.36 4.81
CA LEU A 193 -18.89 7.08 3.49
C LEU A 193 -20.10 6.12 3.58
N GLU A 194 -21.05 6.30 2.66
CA GLU A 194 -22.14 5.34 2.48
C GLU A 194 -21.62 4.01 1.95
N VAL A 195 -21.84 2.92 2.67
CA VAL A 195 -21.30 1.60 2.38
C VAL A 195 -21.66 1.13 0.97
N GLU A 196 -22.90 1.35 0.52
CA GLU A 196 -23.34 0.95 -0.83
C GLU A 196 -22.57 1.66 -1.95
N GLN A 197 -22.11 2.90 -1.72
CA GLN A 197 -21.39 3.70 -2.71
C GLN A 197 -19.92 3.29 -2.87
N VAL A 198 -19.35 2.64 -1.86
CA VAL A 198 -17.92 2.30 -1.82
C VAL A 198 -17.64 0.80 -1.80
N THR A 199 -18.69 -0.04 -1.79
CA THR A 199 -18.54 -1.49 -1.81
C THR A 199 -18.47 -2.03 -3.24
N GLY A 200 -17.31 -2.59 -3.60
CA GLY A 200 -17.10 -3.26 -4.87
C GLY A 200 -17.44 -4.76 -4.83
N LYS A 201 -17.51 -5.36 -6.04
CA LYS A 201 -17.77 -6.81 -6.21
C LYS A 201 -16.56 -7.69 -5.84
N GLY A 202 -15.41 -7.09 -5.52
CA GLY A 202 -14.18 -7.85 -5.27
C GLY A 202 -13.86 -8.80 -6.41
N ALA A 203 -13.58 -10.06 -6.12
CA ALA A 203 -13.28 -11.11 -7.09
C ALA A 203 -14.49 -11.56 -7.95
N GLY A 204 -15.59 -10.78 -8.01
CA GLY A 204 -16.73 -11.05 -8.90
C GLY A 204 -17.96 -11.61 -8.22
N LEU A 205 -18.46 -11.00 -7.16
CA LEU A 205 -19.68 -11.37 -6.47
C LEU A 205 -20.94 -11.21 -7.34
N THR A 206 -21.95 -12.07 -7.09
CA THR A 206 -23.33 -11.85 -7.58
C THR A 206 -23.94 -10.63 -6.92
N ASP A 207 -25.03 -10.09 -7.49
CA ASP A 207 -25.70 -8.92 -6.91
C ASP A 207 -26.29 -9.22 -5.53
N GLU A 208 -26.78 -10.44 -5.28
CA GLU A 208 -27.25 -10.87 -3.96
C GLU A 208 -26.11 -10.94 -2.93
N ALA A 209 -24.95 -11.46 -3.34
CA ALA A 209 -23.78 -11.53 -2.47
C ALA A 209 -23.19 -10.13 -2.21
N LEU A 210 -23.25 -9.20 -3.19
CA LEU A 210 -22.88 -7.80 -2.99
C LEU A 210 -23.80 -7.12 -1.97
N LYS A 211 -25.11 -7.28 -2.09
CA LYS A 211 -26.06 -6.75 -1.09
C LYS A 211 -25.81 -7.31 0.31
N ARG A 212 -25.49 -8.59 0.41
CA ARG A 212 -25.11 -9.22 1.69
C ARG A 212 -23.83 -8.59 2.24
N LYS A 213 -22.81 -8.40 1.41
CA LYS A 213 -21.54 -7.74 1.80
C LYS A 213 -21.82 -6.33 2.33
N CYS A 214 -22.61 -5.50 1.64
CA CYS A 214 -22.99 -4.17 2.11
C CYS A 214 -23.68 -4.23 3.48
N ARG A 215 -24.69 -5.11 3.63
CA ARG A 215 -25.41 -5.28 4.90
C ARG A 215 -24.49 -5.69 6.05
N VAL A 216 -23.61 -6.67 5.84
CA VAL A 216 -22.64 -7.13 6.87
C VAL A 216 -21.73 -6.00 7.34
N ILE A 217 -21.28 -5.16 6.41
CA ILE A 217 -20.45 -4.00 6.72
C ILE A 217 -21.24 -2.96 7.51
N GLU A 218 -22.44 -2.57 7.03
CA GLU A 218 -23.27 -1.55 7.66
C GLU A 218 -23.67 -1.95 9.09
N GLU A 219 -24.18 -3.18 9.25
CA GLU A 219 -24.55 -3.72 10.57
C GLU A 219 -23.36 -3.73 11.55
N ALA A 220 -22.14 -3.99 11.07
CA ALA A 220 -20.95 -3.94 11.92
C ALA A 220 -20.57 -2.49 12.30
N ILE A 221 -20.62 -1.55 11.35
CA ILE A 221 -20.34 -0.12 11.60
C ILE A 221 -21.33 0.43 12.65
N GLU A 222 -22.62 0.13 12.51
CA GLU A 222 -23.65 0.54 13.47
C GLU A 222 -23.48 -0.13 14.83
N LYS A 223 -23.32 -1.46 14.84
CA LYS A 223 -23.17 -2.29 16.06
C LYS A 223 -22.07 -1.79 16.98
N TYR A 224 -20.97 -1.38 16.40
CA TYR A 224 -19.78 -0.94 17.15
C TYR A 224 -19.60 0.58 17.19
N SER A 225 -20.56 1.35 16.66
CA SER A 225 -20.51 2.83 16.59
C SER A 225 -19.21 3.35 15.97
N LEU A 226 -18.78 2.76 14.85
CA LEU A 226 -17.46 3.01 14.29
C LEU A 226 -17.31 4.36 13.61
N ARG A 227 -18.38 5.06 13.23
CA ARG A 227 -18.29 6.40 12.64
C ARG A 227 -17.74 7.44 13.62
N ASP A 228 -17.89 7.20 14.94
CA ASP A 228 -17.38 8.05 16.02
C ASP A 228 -16.09 7.50 16.66
N ALA A 229 -15.53 6.39 16.14
CA ALA A 229 -14.38 5.72 16.72
C ALA A 229 -13.07 6.25 16.12
N ASP A 230 -11.97 6.13 16.88
CA ASP A 230 -10.63 6.41 16.37
C ASP A 230 -10.14 5.32 15.39
N ALA A 231 -9.15 5.67 14.56
CA ALA A 231 -8.63 4.80 13.52
C ALA A 231 -8.09 3.45 14.04
N PHE A 232 -7.50 3.43 15.25
CA PHE A 232 -7.01 2.20 15.86
C PHE A 232 -8.16 1.28 16.26
N THR A 233 -9.22 1.84 16.83
CA THR A 233 -10.45 1.11 17.19
C THR A 233 -11.15 0.56 15.95
N ILE A 234 -11.24 1.34 14.87
CA ILE A 234 -11.80 0.88 13.59
C ILE A 234 -10.98 -0.29 13.03
N LEU A 235 -9.65 -0.15 12.94
CA LEU A 235 -8.77 -1.20 12.46
C LEU A 235 -8.92 -2.49 13.29
N LYS A 236 -8.92 -2.37 14.61
CA LYS A 236 -9.11 -3.50 15.54
C LYS A 236 -10.44 -4.22 15.32
N THR A 237 -11.50 -3.46 15.06
CA THR A 237 -12.87 -4.00 15.07
C THR A 237 -13.27 -4.63 13.74
N VAL A 238 -12.96 -3.99 12.61
CA VAL A 238 -13.39 -4.44 11.27
C VAL A 238 -12.26 -4.61 10.27
N GLY A 239 -11.00 -4.42 10.69
CA GLY A 239 -9.83 -4.60 9.84
C GLY A 239 -9.39 -6.04 9.67
N GLY A 240 -8.16 -6.20 9.19
CA GLY A 240 -7.47 -7.47 8.96
C GLY A 240 -6.01 -7.43 9.40
N LEU A 241 -5.41 -8.61 9.64
CA LEU A 241 -3.99 -8.71 9.99
C LEU A 241 -3.09 -8.25 8.83
N ASP A 242 -3.49 -8.50 7.59
CA ASP A 242 -2.86 -8.01 6.37
C ASP A 242 -2.87 -6.47 6.33
N ILE A 243 -4.02 -5.83 6.56
CA ILE A 243 -4.16 -4.37 6.60
C ILE A 243 -3.31 -3.78 7.73
N ALA A 244 -3.35 -4.38 8.94
CA ALA A 244 -2.56 -3.93 10.08
C ALA A 244 -1.05 -4.05 9.81
N GLY A 245 -0.61 -5.16 9.20
CA GLY A 245 0.77 -5.35 8.78
C GLY A 245 1.23 -4.34 7.75
N LEU A 246 0.40 -4.09 6.72
CA LEU A 246 0.67 -3.07 5.70
C LEU A 246 0.68 -1.64 6.29
N THR A 247 -0.20 -1.35 7.25
CA THR A 247 -0.15 -0.09 8.01
C THR A 247 1.22 0.10 8.66
N GLY A 248 1.75 -0.98 9.25
CA GLY A 248 3.11 -1.00 9.80
C GLY A 248 4.19 -0.81 8.74
N VAL A 249 4.02 -1.33 7.52
CA VAL A 249 4.97 -1.11 6.41
C VAL A 249 5.02 0.37 6.04
N PHE A 250 3.88 1.05 5.90
CA PHE A 250 3.86 2.49 5.58
C PHE A 250 4.46 3.35 6.69
N ILE A 251 4.16 3.04 7.96
CA ILE A 251 4.77 3.74 9.11
C ILE A 251 6.27 3.48 9.14
N GLY A 252 6.71 2.24 8.95
CA GLY A 252 8.12 1.86 8.91
C GLY A 252 8.88 2.54 7.78
N ALA A 253 8.29 2.64 6.59
CA ALA A 253 8.87 3.35 5.45
C ALA A 253 9.11 4.84 5.76
N ALA A 254 8.17 5.47 6.44
CA ALA A 254 8.32 6.86 6.86
C ALA A 254 9.37 7.05 7.97
N ILE A 255 9.51 6.10 8.89
CA ILE A 255 10.56 6.11 9.93
C ILE A 255 11.95 5.95 9.30
N GLU A 256 12.09 4.98 8.40
CA GLU A 256 13.37 4.66 7.74
C GLU A 256 13.70 5.57 6.57
N GLN A 257 12.81 6.49 6.21
CA GLN A 257 12.96 7.40 5.07
C GLN A 257 13.19 6.66 3.74
N ILE A 258 12.37 5.66 3.47
CA ILE A 258 12.41 4.88 2.23
C ILE A 258 11.09 5.06 1.45
N PRO A 259 11.10 5.28 0.13
CA PRO A 259 9.88 5.40 -0.65
C PRO A 259 9.13 4.07 -0.71
N VAL A 260 7.79 4.12 -0.59
CA VAL A 260 6.93 2.95 -0.63
C VAL A 260 5.78 3.14 -1.60
N VAL A 261 5.59 2.17 -2.51
CA VAL A 261 4.56 2.20 -3.54
C VAL A 261 3.28 1.54 -3.03
N ILE A 262 2.17 2.27 -3.11
CA ILE A 262 0.83 1.77 -2.79
C ILE A 262 0.34 0.92 -3.97
N ASP A 263 -0.20 -0.28 -3.71
CA ASP A 263 -0.85 -1.12 -4.71
C ASP A 263 -2.32 -0.70 -4.93
N GLY A 264 -3.29 -1.58 -4.69
CA GLY A 264 -4.72 -1.33 -4.85
C GLY A 264 -5.41 -0.91 -3.55
N VAL A 265 -6.74 -1.07 -3.50
CA VAL A 265 -7.60 -0.57 -2.42
C VAL A 265 -7.20 -1.03 -1.02
N ILE A 266 -6.76 -2.28 -0.84
CA ILE A 266 -6.37 -2.81 0.47
C ILE A 266 -5.12 -2.07 0.97
N SER A 267 -4.13 -1.91 0.11
CA SER A 267 -2.93 -1.10 0.38
C SER A 267 -3.28 0.36 0.64
N ALA A 268 -4.21 0.93 -0.11
CA ALA A 268 -4.68 2.31 0.07
C ALA A 268 -5.35 2.52 1.43
N VAL A 269 -6.14 1.56 1.91
CA VAL A 269 -6.72 1.60 3.26
C VAL A 269 -5.64 1.55 4.34
N ALA A 270 -4.64 0.70 4.17
CA ALA A 270 -3.49 0.64 5.09
C ALA A 270 -2.68 1.95 5.08
N ALA A 271 -2.52 2.58 3.92
CA ALA A 271 -1.89 3.90 3.78
C ALA A 271 -2.69 5.00 4.50
N LEU A 272 -4.01 4.99 4.35
CA LEU A 272 -4.91 5.91 5.07
C LEU A 272 -4.80 5.75 6.59
N LEU A 273 -4.79 4.51 7.07
CA LEU A 273 -4.59 4.21 8.49
C LEU A 273 -3.23 4.69 8.98
N ALA A 274 -2.16 4.46 8.21
CA ALA A 274 -0.82 4.90 8.55
C ALA A 274 -0.71 6.43 8.67
N GLU A 275 -1.31 7.18 7.72
CA GLU A 275 -1.35 8.65 7.78
C GLU A 275 -2.20 9.15 8.94
N THR A 276 -3.31 8.46 9.26
CA THR A 276 -4.19 8.85 10.37
C THR A 276 -3.54 8.59 11.73
N LEU A 277 -2.82 7.46 11.88
CA LEU A 277 -2.14 7.08 13.12
C LEU A 277 -0.80 7.82 13.32
N CYS A 278 -0.08 8.06 12.24
CA CYS A 278 1.26 8.68 12.23
C CYS A 278 1.33 9.77 11.16
N LYS A 279 0.84 10.95 11.49
CA LYS A 279 0.74 12.11 10.58
C LYS A 279 2.06 12.40 9.87
N GLY A 280 1.99 12.54 8.55
CA GLY A 280 3.16 12.77 7.68
C GLY A 280 3.69 11.51 6.99
N ALA A 281 3.15 10.32 7.30
CA ALA A 281 3.55 9.08 6.64
C ALA A 281 3.26 9.11 5.13
N VAL A 282 2.22 9.82 4.70
CA VAL A 282 1.84 9.99 3.28
C VAL A 282 2.95 10.59 2.43
N ASN A 283 3.84 11.37 3.00
CA ASN A 283 4.95 12.01 2.26
C ASN A 283 5.95 10.98 1.69
N TYR A 284 5.95 9.76 2.19
CA TYR A 284 6.82 8.66 1.77
C TYR A 284 6.13 7.69 0.81
N MET A 285 4.86 7.93 0.49
CA MET A 285 4.02 7.04 -0.30
C MET A 285 3.96 7.48 -1.77
N ILE A 286 4.01 6.51 -2.67
CA ILE A 286 3.91 6.69 -4.12
C ILE A 286 2.67 5.93 -4.60
N PRO A 287 1.64 6.60 -5.14
CA PRO A 287 0.46 5.92 -5.66
C PRO A 287 0.79 5.22 -6.98
N SER A 288 0.31 3.98 -7.17
CA SER A 288 0.55 3.24 -8.41
C SER A 288 -0.58 3.43 -9.43
N HIS A 289 -1.68 2.75 -9.24
CA HIS A 289 -2.77 2.66 -10.19
C HIS A 289 -4.12 3.01 -9.54
N LYS A 290 -5.06 3.39 -10.37
CA LYS A 290 -6.45 3.53 -9.98
C LYS A 290 -7.11 2.15 -10.07
N SER A 291 -7.50 1.61 -8.93
CA SER A 291 -8.18 0.33 -8.85
C SER A 291 -9.66 0.45 -9.31
N ARG A 292 -10.25 -0.67 -9.70
CA ARG A 292 -11.70 -0.75 -9.93
C ARG A 292 -12.54 -0.70 -8.66
N GLU A 293 -11.94 -0.85 -7.49
CA GLU A 293 -12.65 -0.81 -6.21
C GLU A 293 -13.00 0.63 -5.82
N LEU A 294 -14.28 0.89 -5.58
CA LEU A 294 -14.85 2.24 -5.47
C LEU A 294 -14.28 3.06 -4.29
N ALA A 295 -13.96 2.40 -3.18
CA ALA A 295 -13.40 3.06 -1.99
C ALA A 295 -12.06 3.76 -2.26
N GLU A 296 -11.23 3.25 -3.19
CA GLU A 296 -9.89 3.77 -3.42
C GLU A 296 -9.90 5.24 -3.88
N THR A 297 -10.82 5.62 -4.74
CA THR A 297 -10.92 7.02 -5.22
C THR A 297 -11.12 8.01 -4.05
N ALA A 298 -11.95 7.67 -3.08
CA ALA A 298 -12.18 8.51 -1.90
C ALA A 298 -10.93 8.55 -1.00
N ILE A 299 -10.24 7.42 -0.84
CA ILE A 299 -9.00 7.30 -0.07
C ILE A 299 -7.90 8.16 -0.69
N MET A 300 -7.65 8.00 -1.99
CA MET A 300 -6.61 8.75 -2.71
C MET A 300 -6.86 10.26 -2.66
N LYS A 301 -8.13 10.68 -2.78
CA LYS A 301 -8.52 12.08 -2.60
C LYS A 301 -8.24 12.59 -1.19
N ASN A 302 -8.53 11.79 -0.16
CA ASN A 302 -8.26 12.15 1.24
C ASN A 302 -6.76 12.27 1.52
N LEU A 303 -5.96 11.38 0.94
CA LEU A 303 -4.49 11.39 1.05
C LEU A 303 -3.83 12.44 0.14
N HIS A 304 -4.58 13.14 -0.71
CA HIS A 304 -4.06 14.05 -1.75
C HIS A 304 -3.06 13.37 -2.70
N LEU A 305 -3.28 12.11 -3.02
CA LEU A 305 -2.48 11.32 -3.94
C LEU A 305 -3.21 11.16 -5.28
N ASP A 306 -2.44 11.18 -6.37
CA ASP A 306 -2.97 11.07 -7.74
C ASP A 306 -2.31 9.87 -8.45
N PRO A 307 -2.99 8.70 -8.55
CA PRO A 307 -2.48 7.51 -9.20
C PRO A 307 -2.03 7.76 -10.65
N VAL A 308 -0.96 7.07 -11.05
CA VAL A 308 -0.33 7.25 -12.37
C VAL A 308 -1.01 6.39 -13.44
N LEU A 309 -1.32 5.13 -13.10
CA LEU A 309 -1.88 4.15 -14.02
C LEU A 309 -3.41 4.16 -13.96
N ASP A 310 -4.06 4.25 -15.10
CA ASP A 310 -5.50 4.00 -15.26
C ASP A 310 -5.67 2.86 -16.28
N ALA A 311 -5.71 1.62 -15.78
CA ALA A 311 -5.68 0.40 -16.57
C ALA A 311 -6.72 -0.64 -16.08
N ASP A 312 -7.74 -0.21 -15.35
CA ASP A 312 -8.81 -1.04 -14.83
C ASP A 312 -8.31 -2.27 -14.03
N MET A 313 -7.17 -2.15 -13.35
CA MET A 313 -6.56 -3.25 -12.60
C MET A 313 -7.35 -3.58 -11.34
N ALA A 314 -7.42 -4.87 -11.01
CA ALA A 314 -8.05 -5.39 -9.80
C ALA A 314 -7.52 -6.80 -9.45
N LEU A 315 -6.20 -7.03 -9.60
CA LEU A 315 -5.60 -8.34 -9.38
C LEU A 315 -5.17 -8.51 -7.91
N GLY A 316 -4.60 -7.47 -7.29
CA GLY A 316 -3.97 -7.55 -5.97
C GLY A 316 -2.54 -8.07 -6.02
N GLU A 317 -2.08 -8.71 -4.96
CA GLU A 317 -0.74 -9.28 -4.78
C GLU A 317 0.41 -8.25 -4.83
N GLY A 318 0.15 -6.95 -5.02
CA GLY A 318 1.17 -5.94 -5.27
C GLY A 318 1.49 -5.72 -6.75
N THR A 319 0.67 -6.26 -7.66
CA THR A 319 0.96 -6.25 -9.11
C THR A 319 0.95 -4.85 -9.72
N GLY A 320 0.07 -3.96 -9.30
CA GLY A 320 0.04 -2.57 -9.75
C GLY A 320 1.26 -1.79 -9.28
N ALA A 321 1.69 -2.02 -8.04
CA ALA A 321 2.88 -1.40 -7.49
C ALA A 321 4.16 -1.88 -8.21
N VAL A 322 4.27 -3.16 -8.56
CA VAL A 322 5.38 -3.70 -9.36
C VAL A 322 5.43 -3.07 -10.75
N MET A 323 4.27 -2.89 -11.43
CA MET A 323 4.23 -2.16 -12.70
C MET A 323 4.69 -0.71 -12.54
N MET A 324 4.28 -0.03 -11.48
CA MET A 324 4.69 1.35 -11.20
C MET A 324 6.20 1.47 -11.01
N MET A 325 6.85 0.52 -10.31
CA MET A 325 8.31 0.50 -10.17
C MET A 325 9.03 0.43 -11.52
N SER A 326 8.50 -0.35 -12.47
CA SER A 326 9.05 -0.42 -13.83
C SER A 326 8.92 0.91 -14.59
N LEU A 327 7.80 1.61 -14.42
CA LEU A 327 7.61 2.93 -15.02
C LEU A 327 8.51 4.00 -14.40
N LEU A 328 8.77 3.91 -13.09
CA LEU A 328 9.74 4.76 -12.42
C LEU A 328 11.16 4.53 -12.96
N ASP A 329 11.57 3.28 -13.22
CA ASP A 329 12.86 2.99 -13.86
C ASP A 329 12.99 3.66 -15.23
N VAL A 330 11.93 3.59 -16.06
CA VAL A 330 11.91 4.23 -17.38
C VAL A 330 12.02 5.75 -17.25
N ALA A 331 11.27 6.36 -16.35
CA ALA A 331 11.27 7.81 -16.12
C ALA A 331 12.62 8.29 -15.54
N LEU A 332 13.20 7.54 -14.61
CA LEU A 332 14.52 7.80 -14.04
C LEU A 332 15.64 7.69 -15.09
N GLY A 333 15.47 6.87 -16.12
CA GLY A 333 16.41 6.83 -17.25
C GLY A 333 16.61 8.21 -17.90
N VAL A 334 15.55 8.98 -18.07
CA VAL A 334 15.61 10.37 -18.56
C VAL A 334 16.30 11.29 -17.53
N TYR A 335 15.94 11.17 -16.25
CA TYR A 335 16.54 11.98 -15.18
C TYR A 335 18.05 11.78 -15.00
N LEU A 336 18.51 10.53 -15.14
CA LEU A 336 19.91 10.15 -14.89
C LEU A 336 20.80 10.34 -16.12
N GLN A 337 20.25 10.16 -17.33
CA GLN A 337 21.04 10.09 -18.58
C GLN A 337 20.62 11.13 -19.64
N GLY A 338 19.57 11.94 -19.36
CA GLY A 338 19.10 12.94 -20.28
C GLY A 338 20.16 14.01 -20.58
N ALA A 339 20.30 14.36 -21.87
CA ALA A 339 21.20 15.41 -22.29
C ALA A 339 20.70 16.79 -21.83
N SER A 340 21.60 17.67 -21.44
CA SER A 340 21.28 19.06 -21.07
C SER A 340 21.06 19.95 -22.30
N PHE A 341 20.42 21.10 -22.13
CA PHE A 341 20.30 22.10 -23.18
C PHE A 341 21.68 22.53 -23.74
N ALA A 342 22.69 22.60 -22.87
CA ALA A 342 24.06 22.94 -23.27
C ALA A 342 24.67 21.92 -24.25
N ASN A 343 24.29 20.61 -24.17
CA ASN A 343 24.76 19.61 -25.11
C ASN A 343 24.24 19.83 -26.54
N PHE A 344 23.16 20.59 -26.71
CA PHE A 344 22.55 20.91 -28.00
C PHE A 344 22.80 22.37 -28.44
N GLU A 345 23.56 23.14 -27.65
CA GLU A 345 23.82 24.57 -27.91
C GLU A 345 22.52 25.39 -28.04
N ILE A 346 21.48 25.05 -27.26
CA ILE A 346 20.19 25.75 -27.24
C ILE A 346 19.93 26.34 -25.86
N GLU A 347 19.16 27.43 -25.83
CA GLU A 347 18.79 28.11 -24.59
C GLU A 347 17.81 27.25 -23.78
N GLN A 348 18.05 27.17 -22.47
CA GLN A 348 17.17 26.47 -21.52
C GLN A 348 15.81 27.19 -21.44
N TYR A 349 14.72 26.43 -21.38
CA TYR A 349 13.39 26.98 -21.15
C TYR A 349 13.29 27.62 -19.76
N LYS A 350 12.57 28.72 -19.68
CA LYS A 350 12.31 29.45 -18.43
C LYS A 350 10.89 29.17 -17.97
N ARG A 351 10.72 28.97 -16.66
CA ARG A 351 9.39 28.98 -16.06
C ARG A 351 8.92 30.44 -16.01
N TYR A 352 7.75 30.70 -16.56
CA TYR A 352 7.09 31.99 -16.37
C TYR A 352 6.28 31.89 -15.07
N GLU A 353 6.40 32.91 -14.22
CA GLU A 353 5.50 33.10 -13.07
C GLU A 353 4.12 33.46 -13.62
N GLU A 354 3.08 32.66 -13.26
CA GLU A 354 1.69 32.96 -13.57
C GLU A 354 1.09 33.93 -12.57
#